data_13adad2cc98d8163f312e06032df74f7
#
_entry.id   13adad2cc98d8163f312e06032df74f7
#
_cell.length_a   1.000
_cell.length_b   1.000
_cell.length_c   1.000
_cell.angle_alpha   90.00
_cell.angle_beta   90.00
_cell.angle_gamma   90.00
#
_symmetry.space_group_name_H-M   'P 1'
#
loop_
_entity.id
_entity.type
_entity.pdbx_description
1 polymer ?
#
loop_
_entity_poly.entity_id
_entity_poly.type
_entity_poly.pdbx_seq_one_letter_code
_entity_poly.pdbx_strand_id
1 'polypeptide(L)'
;KDAIALRDEMCANNATYFNPRQFSNPDNIECHKMTTGIEIIKQCSDISAFIAGSGTGGTIMGVNQMLNIARKETKIIQVQPEESNATHGIQGINDGEDFLLDKSILDGVIYVKTADAIKRAKRLAKENGLLVGISAGANVLAAERWVAENNPEHPVVTILCDRGERY
;
A
#
# COMPACT_ATOMS: atom_id res chain seq x y z
N LYS A 1 -3.27 18.43 -9.49
CA LYS A 1 -3.10 18.62 -10.96
C LYS A 1 -2.06 19.69 -11.25
N ASP A 2 -2.07 20.82 -10.54
CA ASP A 2 -1.17 21.95 -10.80
C ASP A 2 0.31 21.62 -10.50
N ALA A 3 0.58 20.83 -9.44
CA ALA A 3 1.94 20.42 -9.10
C ALA A 3 2.57 19.48 -10.16
N ILE A 4 1.76 18.60 -10.77
CA ILE A 4 2.20 17.71 -11.84
C ILE A 4 2.53 18.52 -13.10
N ALA A 5 1.65 19.45 -13.49
CA ALA A 5 1.88 20.32 -14.63
C ALA A 5 3.12 21.18 -14.46
N LEU A 6 3.31 21.80 -13.28
CA LEU A 6 4.49 22.58 -12.96
C LEU A 6 5.77 21.74 -13.02
N ARG A 7 5.76 20.53 -12.44
CA ARG A 7 6.89 19.61 -12.54
C ARG A 7 7.26 19.31 -13.99
N ASP A 8 6.27 19.01 -14.82
CA ASP A 8 6.50 18.63 -16.22
C ASP A 8 7.04 19.84 -17.02
N GLU A 9 6.53 21.04 -16.77
CA GLU A 9 7.05 22.28 -17.33
C GLU A 9 8.50 22.53 -16.89
N MET A 10 8.82 22.40 -15.61
CA MET A 10 10.19 22.57 -15.11
C MET A 10 11.16 21.58 -15.76
N CYS A 11 10.79 20.32 -15.90
CA CYS A 11 11.63 19.31 -16.54
C CYS A 11 11.77 19.52 -18.04
N ALA A 12 10.74 20.03 -18.72
CA ALA A 12 10.82 20.37 -20.13
C ALA A 12 11.76 21.56 -20.40
N ASN A 13 11.80 22.52 -19.48
CA ASN A 13 12.59 23.74 -19.61
C ASN A 13 14.02 23.59 -19.11
N ASN A 14 14.36 22.52 -18.39
CA ASN A 14 15.71 22.33 -17.85
C ASN A 14 16.11 20.85 -17.82
N ALA A 15 16.99 20.44 -18.71
CA ALA A 15 17.50 19.08 -18.84
C ALA A 15 18.33 18.58 -17.63
N THR A 16 18.69 19.45 -16.69
CA THR A 16 19.39 19.04 -15.46
C THR A 16 18.44 18.53 -14.37
N TYR A 17 17.13 18.74 -14.54
CA TYR A 17 16.15 18.25 -13.58
C TYR A 17 15.81 16.78 -13.85
N PHE A 18 15.94 15.97 -12.83
CA PHE A 18 15.54 14.56 -12.87
C PHE A 18 14.13 14.38 -12.32
N ASN A 19 13.25 13.76 -13.12
CA ASN A 19 11.91 13.39 -12.70
C ASN A 19 11.81 11.87 -12.55
N PRO A 20 11.70 11.33 -11.34
CA PRO A 20 11.63 9.88 -11.12
C PRO A 20 10.30 9.22 -11.58
N ARG A 21 9.26 10.04 -11.88
CA ARG A 21 7.96 9.58 -12.42
C ARG A 21 7.33 8.44 -11.61
N GLN A 22 7.23 8.59 -10.29
CA GLN A 22 6.76 7.52 -9.39
C GLN A 22 5.44 6.84 -9.81
N PHE A 23 4.58 7.53 -10.55
CA PHE A 23 3.28 7.03 -10.99
C PHE A 23 3.32 6.22 -12.30
N SER A 24 4.45 6.23 -13.01
CA SER A 24 4.58 5.56 -14.32
C SER A 24 5.92 4.86 -14.52
N ASN A 25 6.87 5.02 -13.62
CA ASN A 25 8.18 4.39 -13.72
C ASN A 25 8.12 2.95 -13.18
N PRO A 26 8.39 1.92 -14.01
CA PRO A 26 8.40 0.53 -13.58
C PRO A 26 9.46 0.21 -12.52
N ASP A 27 10.49 1.04 -12.36
CA ASP A 27 11.50 0.87 -11.31
C ASP A 27 10.90 0.95 -9.92
N ASN A 28 9.75 1.61 -9.75
CA ASN A 28 8.99 1.62 -8.50
C ASN A 28 8.54 0.19 -8.12
N ILE A 29 8.05 -0.58 -9.09
CA ILE A 29 7.67 -1.99 -8.89
C ILE A 29 8.91 -2.84 -8.60
N GLU A 30 9.94 -2.69 -9.43
CA GLU A 30 11.18 -3.48 -9.31
C GLU A 30 11.87 -3.24 -7.96
N CYS A 31 11.90 -1.99 -7.48
CA CYS A 31 12.44 -1.67 -6.16
C CYS A 31 11.71 -2.46 -5.07
N HIS A 32 10.38 -2.43 -5.03
CA HIS A 32 9.62 -3.19 -4.02
C HIS A 32 9.74 -4.70 -4.18
N LYS A 33 9.85 -5.20 -5.41
CA LYS A 33 10.12 -6.61 -5.67
C LYS A 33 11.45 -7.05 -5.08
N MET A 34 12.51 -6.28 -5.32
CA MET A 34 13.89 -6.63 -4.92
C MET A 34 14.21 -6.28 -3.46
N THR A 35 13.41 -5.49 -2.79
CA THR A 35 13.59 -5.13 -1.37
C THR A 35 12.45 -5.67 -0.52
N THR A 36 11.30 -4.99 -0.49
CA THR A 36 10.15 -5.31 0.36
C THR A 36 9.68 -6.75 0.19
N GLY A 37 9.54 -7.23 -1.05
CA GLY A 37 9.13 -8.61 -1.34
C GLY A 37 10.12 -9.64 -0.82
N ILE A 38 11.43 -9.41 -1.01
CA ILE A 38 12.49 -10.29 -0.49
C ILE A 38 12.50 -10.30 1.05
N GLU A 39 12.33 -9.13 1.68
CA GLU A 39 12.30 -9.02 3.13
C GLU A 39 11.11 -9.78 3.73
N ILE A 40 9.92 -9.65 3.11
CA ILE A 40 8.73 -10.40 3.52
C ILE A 40 8.99 -11.91 3.45
N ILE A 41 9.47 -12.43 2.33
CA ILE A 41 9.73 -13.87 2.16
C ILE A 41 10.78 -14.39 3.17
N LYS A 42 11.82 -13.59 3.47
CA LYS A 42 12.84 -13.96 4.43
C LYS A 42 12.33 -14.00 5.88
N GLN A 43 11.39 -13.11 6.22
CA GLN A 43 10.85 -13.00 7.57
C GLN A 43 9.65 -13.92 7.80
N CYS A 44 8.84 -14.14 6.77
CA CYS A 44 7.65 -14.97 6.79
C CYS A 44 7.65 -15.87 5.56
N SER A 45 8.09 -17.12 5.71
CA SER A 45 8.22 -18.05 4.58
C SER A 45 6.88 -18.39 3.93
N ASP A 46 5.82 -18.44 4.72
CA ASP A 46 4.47 -18.77 4.26
C ASP A 46 3.47 -17.75 4.82
N ILE A 47 2.76 -17.08 3.94
CA ILE A 47 1.75 -16.07 4.28
C ILE A 47 0.45 -16.36 3.54
N SER A 48 -0.67 -16.25 4.24
CA SER A 48 -1.99 -16.46 3.64
C SER A 48 -2.44 -15.28 2.78
N ALA A 49 -2.09 -14.07 3.19
CA ALA A 49 -2.43 -12.86 2.42
C ALA A 49 -1.39 -11.74 2.61
N PHE A 50 -1.23 -10.94 1.56
CA PHE A 50 -0.61 -9.63 1.60
C PHE A 50 -1.68 -8.57 1.39
N ILE A 51 -1.85 -7.67 2.36
CA ILE A 51 -2.93 -6.67 2.39
C ILE A 51 -2.33 -5.28 2.49
N ALA A 52 -2.58 -4.42 1.51
CA ALA A 52 -2.04 -3.06 1.51
C ALA A 52 -2.89 -2.08 0.71
N GLY A 53 -2.88 -0.82 1.13
CA GLY A 53 -3.38 0.28 0.33
C GLY A 53 -2.46 0.60 -0.84
N SER A 54 -3.00 1.09 -1.93
CA SER A 54 -2.22 1.49 -3.10
C SER A 54 -2.36 2.97 -3.40
N GLY A 55 -1.21 3.67 -3.39
CA GLY A 55 -1.08 5.00 -3.99
C GLY A 55 -0.69 4.88 -5.45
N THR A 56 0.56 4.52 -5.73
CA THR A 56 1.05 4.27 -7.09
C THR A 56 0.80 2.84 -7.58
N GLY A 57 0.58 1.90 -6.68
CA GLY A 57 0.50 0.46 -6.96
C GLY A 57 1.84 -0.26 -6.89
N GLY A 58 2.96 0.45 -6.83
CA GLY A 58 4.30 -0.14 -6.88
C GLY A 58 4.55 -1.20 -5.82
N THR A 59 4.14 -0.95 -4.57
CA THR A 59 4.33 -1.89 -3.45
C THR A 59 3.58 -3.19 -3.66
N ILE A 60 2.28 -3.13 -3.98
CA ILE A 60 1.45 -4.33 -4.19
C ILE A 60 1.99 -5.14 -5.35
N MET A 61 2.28 -4.49 -6.49
CA MET A 61 2.82 -5.14 -7.68
C MET A 61 4.18 -5.79 -7.41
N GLY A 62 5.10 -5.07 -6.78
CA GLY A 62 6.45 -5.58 -6.50
C GLY A 62 6.42 -6.78 -5.56
N VAL A 63 5.64 -6.70 -4.48
CA VAL A 63 5.48 -7.82 -3.53
C VAL A 63 4.83 -9.02 -4.23
N ASN A 64 3.74 -8.81 -4.99
CA ASN A 64 3.09 -9.88 -5.75
C ASN A 64 4.06 -10.58 -6.72
N GLN A 65 4.85 -9.82 -7.48
CA GLN A 65 5.83 -10.39 -8.40
C GLN A 65 6.87 -11.25 -7.66
N MET A 66 7.34 -10.83 -6.49
CA MET A 66 8.29 -11.61 -5.70
C MET A 66 7.65 -12.87 -5.11
N LEU A 67 6.42 -12.79 -4.60
CA LEU A 67 5.67 -13.95 -4.10
C LEU A 67 5.46 -14.99 -5.21
N ASN A 68 5.12 -14.56 -6.43
CA ASN A 68 4.98 -15.43 -7.60
C ASN A 68 6.31 -16.10 -7.98
N ILE A 69 7.43 -15.37 -7.96
CA ILE A 69 8.76 -15.95 -8.19
C ILE A 69 9.09 -17.02 -7.15
N ALA A 70 8.74 -16.77 -5.89
CA ALA A 70 8.93 -17.72 -4.80
C ALA A 70 7.88 -18.86 -4.80
N ARG A 71 6.96 -18.89 -5.77
CA ARG A 71 5.88 -19.87 -5.90
C ARG A 71 5.00 -19.97 -4.65
N LYS A 72 4.66 -18.80 -4.05
CA LYS A 72 3.82 -18.71 -2.87
C LYS A 72 2.36 -18.47 -3.29
N GLU A 73 1.47 -19.32 -2.80
CA GLU A 73 0.02 -19.13 -2.93
C GLU A 73 -0.45 -18.13 -1.87
N THR A 74 -0.39 -16.86 -2.21
CA THR A 74 -0.73 -15.76 -1.28
C THR A 74 -1.84 -14.92 -1.88
N LYS A 75 -2.87 -14.63 -1.10
CA LYS A 75 -3.95 -13.71 -1.50
C LYS A 75 -3.46 -12.28 -1.51
N ILE A 76 -3.74 -11.55 -2.58
CA ILE A 76 -3.38 -10.14 -2.74
C ILE A 76 -4.63 -9.27 -2.57
N ILE A 77 -4.69 -8.53 -1.49
CA ILE A 77 -5.86 -7.72 -1.12
C ILE A 77 -5.50 -6.24 -1.11
N GLN A 78 -6.23 -5.47 -1.88
CA GLN A 78 -6.11 -4.01 -1.89
C GLN A 78 -6.95 -3.39 -0.78
N VAL A 79 -6.41 -2.37 -0.11
CA VAL A 79 -7.19 -1.51 0.79
C VAL A 79 -7.52 -0.21 0.07
N GLN A 80 -8.79 0.16 0.09
CA GLN A 80 -9.28 1.41 -0.47
C GLN A 80 -10.08 2.22 0.56
N PRO A 81 -10.12 3.56 0.46
CA PRO A 81 -11.03 4.36 1.26
C PRO A 81 -12.48 4.07 0.87
N GLU A 82 -13.38 4.04 1.85
CA GLU A 82 -14.82 3.94 1.58
C GLU A 82 -15.39 5.27 1.03
N GLU A 83 -14.78 6.38 1.46
CA GLU A 83 -15.11 7.71 0.96
C GLU A 83 -14.41 7.97 -0.39
N SER A 84 -14.96 8.88 -1.19
CA SER A 84 -14.37 9.26 -2.49
C SER A 84 -13.01 9.96 -2.33
N ASN A 85 -12.18 9.95 -3.36
CA ASN A 85 -10.88 10.62 -3.41
C ASN A 85 -10.92 12.10 -3.00
N ALA A 86 -12.03 12.77 -3.24
CA ALA A 86 -12.20 14.17 -2.89
C ALA A 86 -12.43 14.40 -1.37
N THR A 87 -12.81 13.36 -0.63
CA THR A 87 -13.30 13.49 0.75
C THR A 87 -12.58 12.60 1.77
N HIS A 88 -11.86 11.54 1.34
CA HIS A 88 -11.14 10.71 2.29
C HIS A 88 -9.90 11.40 2.85
N GLY A 89 -9.57 11.08 4.09
CA GLY A 89 -8.38 11.57 4.78
C GLY A 89 -7.23 10.56 4.86
N ILE A 90 -7.32 9.45 4.14
CA ILE A 90 -6.28 8.40 4.13
C ILE A 90 -5.27 8.74 3.05
N GLN A 91 -4.25 9.51 3.39
CA GLN A 91 -3.20 9.90 2.44
C GLN A 91 -2.37 8.68 2.01
N GLY A 92 -1.93 8.70 0.75
CA GLY A 92 -1.12 7.62 0.18
C GLY A 92 -1.94 6.41 -0.29
N ILE A 93 -3.24 6.41 -0.10
CA ILE A 93 -4.17 5.47 -0.73
C ILE A 93 -5.01 6.23 -1.76
N ASN A 94 -5.25 5.57 -2.88
CA ASN A 94 -5.94 6.14 -4.04
C ASN A 94 -7.20 5.32 -4.32
N ASP A 95 -8.31 5.95 -4.63
CA ASP A 95 -9.62 5.32 -4.80
C ASP A 95 -10.02 5.09 -6.26
N GLY A 96 -9.17 5.26 -7.23
CA GLY A 96 -9.66 5.07 -8.60
C GLY A 96 -8.67 5.22 -9.72
N GLU A 97 -7.53 5.82 -9.52
CA GLU A 97 -6.50 5.88 -10.56
C GLU A 97 -5.51 4.73 -10.37
N ASP A 98 -5.49 3.82 -11.33
CA ASP A 98 -4.55 2.70 -11.33
C ASP A 98 -3.33 3.11 -12.14
N PHE A 99 -2.34 3.64 -11.46
CA PHE A 99 -1.09 4.06 -12.11
C PHE A 99 -0.27 2.85 -12.56
N LEU A 100 0.28 2.12 -11.59
CA LEU A 100 1.11 0.95 -11.83
C LEU A 100 0.42 -0.36 -11.43
N LEU A 101 -0.77 -0.29 -10.83
CA LEU A 101 -1.50 -1.45 -10.33
C LEU A 101 -2.28 -2.12 -11.46
N ASP A 102 -1.95 -3.35 -11.74
CA ASP A 102 -2.80 -4.25 -12.52
C ASP A 102 -3.83 -4.91 -11.58
N LYS A 103 -5.08 -4.51 -11.70
CA LYS A 103 -6.18 -5.03 -10.87
C LYS A 103 -6.44 -6.52 -11.08
N SER A 104 -6.00 -7.10 -12.17
CA SER A 104 -6.21 -8.53 -12.45
C SER A 104 -5.49 -9.45 -11.47
N ILE A 105 -4.47 -8.93 -10.75
CA ILE A 105 -3.74 -9.70 -9.73
C ILE A 105 -4.44 -9.73 -8.37
N LEU A 106 -5.48 -8.92 -8.19
CA LEU A 106 -6.15 -8.77 -6.90
C LEU A 106 -7.14 -9.90 -6.66
N ASP A 107 -7.04 -10.56 -5.52
CA ASP A 107 -8.04 -11.50 -5.02
C ASP A 107 -9.22 -10.80 -4.34
N GLY A 108 -9.08 -9.54 -3.95
CA GLY A 108 -10.15 -8.76 -3.33
C GLY A 108 -9.77 -7.32 -2.99
N VAL A 109 -10.78 -6.56 -2.60
CA VAL A 109 -10.65 -5.18 -2.13
C VAL A 109 -11.41 -5.01 -0.82
N ILE A 110 -10.77 -4.39 0.17
CA ILE A 110 -11.40 -4.05 1.47
C ILE A 110 -11.49 -2.54 1.59
N TYR A 111 -12.72 -2.07 1.81
CA TYR A 111 -13.00 -0.65 2.00
C TYR A 111 -12.93 -0.28 3.47
N VAL A 112 -12.25 0.84 3.77
CA VAL A 112 -12.05 1.35 5.14
C VAL A 112 -12.42 2.81 5.22
N LYS A 113 -13.25 3.18 6.21
CA LYS A 113 -13.57 4.59 6.50
C LYS A 113 -12.38 5.30 7.10
N THR A 114 -12.17 6.55 6.70
CA THR A 114 -11.12 7.41 7.27
C THR A 114 -11.18 7.48 8.80
N ALA A 115 -12.37 7.64 9.36
CA ALA A 115 -12.56 7.70 10.81
C ALA A 115 -12.11 6.43 11.53
N ASP A 116 -12.38 5.26 10.95
CA ASP A 116 -11.96 3.96 11.51
C ASP A 116 -10.45 3.76 11.39
N ALA A 117 -9.85 4.17 10.27
CA ALA A 117 -8.41 4.16 10.06
C ALA A 117 -7.68 5.00 11.11
N ILE A 118 -8.15 6.24 11.36
CA ILE A 118 -7.60 7.14 12.39
C ILE A 118 -7.72 6.50 13.78
N LYS A 119 -8.89 5.95 14.11
CA LYS A 119 -9.12 5.27 15.38
C LYS A 119 -8.17 4.09 15.58
N ARG A 120 -7.95 3.29 14.51
CA ARG A 120 -7.05 2.14 14.58
C ARG A 120 -5.58 2.56 14.71
N ALA A 121 -5.14 3.60 14.00
CA ALA A 121 -3.79 4.15 14.14
C ALA A 121 -3.52 4.63 15.58
N LYS A 122 -4.47 5.37 16.18
CA LYS A 122 -4.39 5.80 17.58
C LYS A 122 -4.31 4.64 18.59
N ARG A 123 -5.06 3.55 18.30
CA ARG A 123 -5.01 2.35 19.14
C ARG A 123 -3.66 1.63 19.02
N LEU A 124 -3.07 1.55 17.82
CA LEU A 124 -1.73 0.99 17.62
C LEU A 124 -0.68 1.74 18.43
N ALA A 125 -0.75 3.08 18.45
CA ALA A 125 0.15 3.88 19.27
C ALA A 125 -0.03 3.61 20.78
N LYS A 126 -1.27 3.56 21.26
CA LYS A 126 -1.59 3.39 22.68
C LYS A 126 -1.35 1.97 23.19
N GLU A 127 -1.75 0.95 22.42
CA GLU A 127 -1.78 -0.44 22.86
C GLU A 127 -0.48 -1.19 22.51
N ASN A 128 0.18 -0.80 21.42
CA ASN A 128 1.33 -1.52 20.89
C ASN A 128 2.62 -0.66 20.81
N GLY A 129 2.54 0.64 21.15
CA GLY A 129 3.68 1.55 21.03
C GLY A 129 4.07 1.89 19.59
N LEU A 130 3.19 1.63 18.61
CA LEU A 130 3.43 1.86 17.20
C LEU A 130 2.80 3.17 16.75
N LEU A 131 3.59 4.24 16.72
CA LEU A 131 3.15 5.55 16.24
C LEU A 131 3.21 5.57 14.71
N VAL A 132 2.10 5.21 14.08
CA VAL A 132 1.94 5.05 12.62
C VAL A 132 0.93 6.01 12.03
N GLY A 133 1.01 6.24 10.71
CA GLY A 133 0.09 7.09 9.98
C GLY A 133 -1.29 6.46 9.75
N ILE A 134 -2.20 7.26 9.18
CA ILE A 134 -3.60 6.87 8.97
C ILE A 134 -3.71 5.70 7.98
N SER A 135 -2.91 5.68 6.92
CA SER A 135 -2.88 4.58 5.96
C SER A 135 -2.45 3.24 6.59
N ALA A 136 -1.50 3.27 7.51
CA ALA A 136 -1.12 2.09 8.30
C ALA A 136 -2.28 1.62 9.19
N GLY A 137 -3.04 2.54 9.78
CA GLY A 137 -4.27 2.21 10.51
C GLY A 137 -5.32 1.53 9.64
N ALA A 138 -5.51 2.01 8.40
CA ALA A 138 -6.39 1.40 7.42
C ALA A 138 -5.93 -0.02 7.05
N ASN A 139 -4.65 -0.18 6.77
CA ASN A 139 -4.06 -1.45 6.40
C ASN A 139 -4.22 -2.52 7.50
N VAL A 140 -3.91 -2.17 8.75
CA VAL A 140 -4.05 -3.09 9.88
C VAL A 140 -5.52 -3.44 10.11
N LEU A 141 -6.44 -2.47 10.05
CA LEU A 141 -7.87 -2.73 10.20
C LEU A 141 -8.40 -3.66 9.12
N ALA A 142 -7.97 -3.47 7.86
CA ALA A 142 -8.33 -4.36 6.76
C ALA A 142 -7.78 -5.78 6.98
N ALA A 143 -6.53 -5.89 7.42
CA ALA A 143 -5.92 -7.19 7.73
C ALA A 143 -6.67 -7.92 8.86
N GLU A 144 -7.06 -7.21 9.93
CA GLU A 144 -7.85 -7.77 11.01
C GLU A 144 -9.22 -8.28 10.54
N ARG A 145 -9.92 -7.52 9.68
CA ARG A 145 -11.20 -7.93 9.09
C ARG A 145 -11.02 -9.19 8.24
N TRP A 146 -10.01 -9.20 7.38
CA TRP A 146 -9.74 -10.34 6.51
C TRP A 146 -9.42 -11.62 7.30
N VAL A 147 -8.61 -11.52 8.35
CA VAL A 147 -8.30 -12.64 9.26
C VAL A 147 -9.56 -13.17 9.93
N ALA A 148 -10.41 -12.28 10.43
CA ALA A 148 -11.66 -12.68 11.11
C ALA A 148 -12.63 -13.40 10.17
N GLU A 149 -12.67 -13.03 8.90
CA GLU A 149 -13.56 -13.61 7.89
C GLU A 149 -13.05 -14.93 7.30
N ASN A 150 -11.72 -15.06 7.15
CA ASN A 150 -11.11 -16.16 6.40
C ASN A 150 -10.44 -17.21 7.28
N ASN A 151 -10.20 -16.93 8.57
CA ASN A 151 -9.53 -17.83 9.52
C ASN A 151 -8.29 -18.53 8.92
N PRO A 152 -7.28 -17.75 8.45
CA PRO A 152 -6.14 -18.29 7.70
C PRO A 152 -5.22 -19.16 8.54
N GLU A 153 -4.60 -20.16 7.92
CA GLU A 153 -3.62 -21.05 8.58
C GLU A 153 -2.25 -20.38 8.79
N HIS A 154 -1.88 -19.45 7.89
CA HIS A 154 -0.61 -18.75 7.93
C HIS A 154 -0.77 -17.26 8.22
N PRO A 155 0.30 -16.56 8.64
CA PRO A 155 0.26 -15.13 8.90
C PRO A 155 -0.28 -14.30 7.73
N VAL A 156 -0.88 -13.17 8.06
CA VAL A 156 -1.26 -12.11 7.12
C VAL A 156 -0.28 -10.96 7.28
N VAL A 157 0.29 -10.52 6.16
CA VAL A 157 1.28 -9.44 6.15
C VAL A 157 0.65 -8.16 5.63
N THR A 158 0.95 -7.05 6.30
CA THR A 158 0.55 -5.71 5.86
C THR A 158 1.69 -4.71 6.04
N ILE A 159 1.53 -3.51 5.49
CA ILE A 159 2.55 -2.45 5.49
C ILE A 159 2.15 -1.32 6.43
N LEU A 160 3.09 -0.91 7.28
CA LEU A 160 3.03 0.34 8.05
C LEU A 160 3.80 1.40 7.28
N CYS A 161 3.08 2.17 6.44
CA CYS A 161 3.66 2.98 5.37
C CYS A 161 4.48 4.17 5.87
N ASP A 162 4.03 4.83 6.95
CA ASP A 162 4.64 6.04 7.48
C ASP A 162 4.40 6.18 9.00
N ARG A 163 5.04 7.21 9.56
CA ARG A 163 4.95 7.52 11.00
C ARG A 163 3.84 8.51 11.29
N GLY A 164 3.29 8.43 12.51
CA GLY A 164 2.12 9.19 12.93
C GLY A 164 2.39 10.69 13.23
N GLU A 165 3.65 11.14 13.27
CA GLU A 165 3.97 12.55 13.56
C GLU A 165 3.48 13.52 12.47
N ARG A 166 3.04 13.02 11.34
CA ARG A 166 2.52 13.84 10.22
C ARG A 166 1.04 14.21 10.37
N TYR A 167 0.33 13.64 11.36
CA TYR A 167 -1.14 13.70 11.49
C TYR A 167 -1.59 14.20 12.86
#